data_f54c854d00ab6089663b52fbea13b198
#
_entry.id   f54c854d00ab6089663b52fbea13b198
#
_cell.length_a   1.000
_cell.length_b   1.000
_cell.length_c   1.000
_cell.angle_alpha   90.00
_cell.angle_beta   90.00
_cell.angle_gamma   90.00
#
_symmetry.space_group_name_H-M   'P 1'
#
loop_
_entity.id
_entity.type
_entity.pdbx_description
1 polymer ?
#
loop_
_entity_poly.entity_id
_entity_poly.type
_entity_poly.pdbx_seq_one_letter_code
_entity_poly.pdbx_strand_id
1 'polypeptide(L)'
;MRYRSTAGKAALTSLRGAVLRGLAPDGGLYMPAEIARRSPEELEEFRALPFTEVCFRVVKPFATPDVTEDVLWQIVSEAMNFPVQLVSLSPGLHVLELFHGPTLAFKDFGARFMARLMGHFVRGEDRTLTVLVATSGDTGSAVAHGFLGVPGIRVVILYPSKRISEAQEKQFTTLGENITALEVSGTFDDCQRLVKQAFADEALNKRAFLTSANSINIGRLLPQMFYHVAAYRQLPVASTPLVVAVPSGNFGNLTAGLFAKRIGLPVAKFVAATNANDVVPQYLLSGKYEPRAAQATCSNAMDVGNPNNFPRLLDLCRGRLEYVRREIWGHGASDAETLAEMKAVWDRYRYIADPHTAVGILGWEAYKKEHAEPAQGLVLATAHAAKFAEIVEQAIGIAPPLPDRLAACLKRPKLSVAMSSSYEDFKQFLQAR
;
A
#
# COMPACT_ATOMS: atom_id res chain seq x y z
N MET A 1 -20.20 3.35 -11.19
CA MET A 1 -18.95 2.88 -11.87
C MET A 1 -18.99 1.36 -12.05
N ARG A 2 -18.45 0.84 -13.15
CA ARG A 2 -18.30 -0.62 -13.37
C ARG A 2 -16.82 -0.97 -13.29
N TYR A 3 -16.54 -2.20 -12.89
CA TYR A 3 -15.19 -2.75 -12.73
C TYR A 3 -15.00 -3.95 -13.63
N ARG A 4 -13.87 -4.03 -14.32
CA ARG A 4 -13.44 -5.12 -15.20
C ARG A 4 -12.24 -5.84 -14.62
N SER A 5 -12.00 -7.07 -15.08
CA SER A 5 -10.80 -7.83 -14.72
C SER A 5 -9.63 -7.51 -15.66
N THR A 6 -8.41 -7.48 -15.14
CA THR A 6 -7.17 -7.39 -15.94
C THR A 6 -6.95 -8.63 -16.83
N ALA A 7 -7.52 -9.79 -16.48
CA ALA A 7 -7.48 -10.99 -17.31
C ALA A 7 -8.52 -10.97 -18.46
N GLY A 8 -9.52 -10.06 -18.39
CA GLY A 8 -10.45 -9.76 -19.47
C GLY A 8 -11.54 -10.80 -19.74
N LYS A 9 -11.64 -11.87 -18.93
CA LYS A 9 -12.63 -12.96 -19.13
C LYS A 9 -13.84 -12.87 -18.19
N ALA A 10 -13.70 -12.16 -17.05
CA ALA A 10 -14.78 -12.00 -16.09
C ALA A 10 -15.77 -10.92 -16.54
N ALA A 11 -17.05 -11.11 -16.22
CA ALA A 11 -18.08 -10.10 -16.44
C ALA A 11 -17.80 -8.83 -15.61
N LEU A 12 -18.29 -7.69 -16.10
CA LEU A 12 -18.24 -6.42 -15.36
C LEU A 12 -19.00 -6.55 -14.05
N THR A 13 -18.45 -5.97 -12.99
CA THR A 13 -19.07 -5.96 -11.66
C THR A 13 -19.18 -4.54 -11.09
N SER A 14 -19.91 -4.38 -9.99
CA SER A 14 -20.00 -3.15 -9.20
C SER A 14 -18.77 -2.97 -8.29
N LEU A 15 -18.61 -1.81 -7.66
CA LEU A 15 -17.59 -1.62 -6.62
C LEU A 15 -17.80 -2.61 -5.47
N ARG A 16 -19.06 -2.77 -5.00
CA ARG A 16 -19.39 -3.75 -3.98
C ARG A 16 -18.88 -5.15 -4.35
N GLY A 17 -19.19 -5.60 -5.58
CA GLY A 17 -18.75 -6.90 -6.06
C GLY A 17 -17.22 -7.03 -6.16
N ALA A 18 -16.52 -6.00 -6.62
CA ALA A 18 -15.06 -5.98 -6.74
C ALA A 18 -14.37 -6.00 -5.36
N VAL A 19 -14.87 -5.22 -4.41
CA VAL A 19 -14.30 -5.10 -3.06
C VAL A 19 -14.56 -6.37 -2.23
N LEU A 20 -15.78 -6.91 -2.25
CA LEU A 20 -16.12 -8.08 -1.45
C LEU A 20 -15.49 -9.38 -2.01
N ARG A 21 -15.24 -9.48 -3.31
CA ARG A 21 -14.52 -10.64 -3.89
C ARG A 21 -13.01 -10.51 -3.77
N GLY A 22 -12.47 -9.29 -3.89
CA GLY A 22 -11.03 -9.03 -3.89
C GLY A 22 -10.34 -9.40 -5.22
N LEU A 23 -10.56 -10.61 -5.74
CA LEU A 23 -10.10 -11.09 -7.04
C LEU A 23 -11.27 -11.38 -7.97
N ALA A 24 -11.07 -11.23 -9.29
CA ALA A 24 -12.05 -11.62 -10.28
C ALA A 24 -12.08 -13.16 -10.44
N PRO A 25 -13.21 -13.75 -10.88
CA PRO A 25 -13.33 -15.19 -11.04
C PRO A 25 -12.34 -15.82 -12.04
N ASP A 26 -11.78 -15.01 -12.94
CA ASP A 26 -10.76 -15.41 -13.91
C ASP A 26 -9.32 -15.25 -13.37
N GLY A 27 -9.16 -14.95 -12.07
CA GLY A 27 -7.88 -14.75 -11.40
C GLY A 27 -7.26 -13.37 -11.64
N GLY A 28 -7.88 -12.51 -12.45
CA GLY A 28 -7.43 -11.14 -12.69
C GLY A 28 -7.74 -10.17 -11.56
N LEU A 29 -7.12 -9.00 -11.60
CA LEU A 29 -7.35 -7.92 -10.66
C LEU A 29 -8.45 -6.98 -11.18
N TYR A 30 -9.28 -6.48 -10.26
CA TYR A 30 -10.29 -5.50 -10.65
C TYR A 30 -9.70 -4.13 -10.95
N MET A 31 -10.16 -3.52 -12.05
CA MET A 31 -9.86 -2.18 -12.53
C MET A 31 -11.15 -1.43 -12.82
N PRO A 32 -11.23 -0.11 -12.58
CA PRO A 32 -12.36 0.67 -13.10
C PRO A 32 -12.41 0.54 -14.62
N ALA A 33 -13.62 0.41 -15.18
CA ALA A 33 -13.81 0.33 -16.62
C ALA A 33 -13.35 1.63 -17.31
N GLU A 34 -13.55 2.76 -16.64
CA GLU A 34 -13.15 4.08 -17.09
C GLU A 34 -12.50 4.87 -15.95
N ILE A 35 -11.61 5.79 -16.31
CA ILE A 35 -11.02 6.78 -15.39
C ILE A 35 -11.27 8.15 -16.01
N ALA A 36 -12.28 8.86 -15.50
CA ALA A 36 -12.62 10.19 -15.96
C ALA A 36 -11.50 11.17 -15.62
N ARG A 37 -11.06 11.94 -16.61
CA ARG A 37 -10.07 13.00 -16.43
C ARG A 37 -10.75 14.24 -15.90
N ARG A 38 -10.11 14.91 -14.95
CA ARG A 38 -10.51 16.23 -14.45
C ARG A 38 -9.87 17.33 -15.29
N SER A 39 -10.50 18.48 -15.30
CA SER A 39 -9.92 19.66 -15.94
C SER A 39 -8.77 20.23 -15.08
N PRO A 40 -7.86 21.02 -15.67
CA PRO A 40 -6.83 21.73 -14.91
C PRO A 40 -7.42 22.64 -13.84
N GLU A 41 -8.55 23.28 -14.11
CA GLU A 41 -9.27 24.17 -13.19
C GLU A 41 -9.78 23.42 -11.97
N GLU A 42 -10.42 22.25 -12.16
CA GLU A 42 -10.85 21.37 -11.07
C GLU A 42 -9.69 20.91 -10.18
N LEU A 43 -8.53 20.63 -10.78
CA LEU A 43 -7.34 20.25 -10.03
C LEU A 43 -6.75 21.42 -9.24
N GLU A 44 -6.77 22.62 -9.80
CA GLU A 44 -6.29 23.82 -9.09
C GLU A 44 -7.19 24.17 -7.91
N GLU A 45 -8.51 23.99 -8.01
CA GLU A 45 -9.42 24.11 -6.87
C GLU A 45 -9.01 23.22 -5.69
N PHE A 46 -8.44 22.03 -5.95
CA PHE A 46 -8.01 21.12 -4.88
C PHE A 46 -6.97 21.74 -3.95
N ARG A 47 -6.20 22.73 -4.40
CA ARG A 47 -5.19 23.40 -3.56
C ARG A 47 -5.81 24.16 -2.40
N ALA A 48 -7.00 24.72 -2.60
CA ALA A 48 -7.70 25.51 -1.59
C ALA A 48 -8.63 24.68 -0.68
N LEU A 49 -9.03 23.47 -1.13
CA LEU A 49 -10.01 22.67 -0.40
C LEU A 49 -9.39 21.92 0.79
N PRO A 50 -10.15 21.61 1.84
CA PRO A 50 -9.74 20.69 2.89
C PRO A 50 -9.37 19.31 2.32
N PHE A 51 -8.37 18.63 2.93
CA PHE A 51 -7.90 17.33 2.42
C PHE A 51 -9.01 16.28 2.30
N THR A 52 -9.90 16.21 3.30
CA THR A 52 -11.04 15.27 3.30
C THR A 52 -11.98 15.51 2.12
N GLU A 53 -12.28 16.79 1.81
CA GLU A 53 -13.09 17.16 0.67
C GLU A 53 -12.45 16.72 -0.66
N VAL A 54 -11.15 16.92 -0.79
CA VAL A 54 -10.40 16.46 -1.97
C VAL A 54 -10.46 14.94 -2.10
N CYS A 55 -10.24 14.20 -1.00
CA CYS A 55 -10.35 12.74 -1.01
C CYS A 55 -11.74 12.28 -1.48
N PHE A 56 -12.81 12.93 -0.98
CA PHE A 56 -14.17 12.63 -1.38
C PHE A 56 -14.37 12.87 -2.88
N ARG A 57 -14.00 14.05 -3.38
CA ARG A 57 -14.14 14.38 -4.81
C ARG A 57 -13.33 13.44 -5.70
N VAL A 58 -12.13 13.04 -5.27
CA VAL A 58 -11.27 12.10 -6.01
C VAL A 58 -11.91 10.73 -6.13
N VAL A 59 -12.47 10.18 -5.04
CA VAL A 59 -12.98 8.80 -5.03
C VAL A 59 -14.44 8.68 -5.50
N LYS A 60 -15.22 9.77 -5.44
CA LYS A 60 -16.65 9.78 -5.80
C LYS A 60 -16.96 9.15 -7.16
N PRO A 61 -16.25 9.46 -8.27
CA PRO A 61 -16.53 8.83 -9.56
C PRO A 61 -16.31 7.31 -9.58
N PHE A 62 -15.47 6.80 -8.68
CA PHE A 62 -15.17 5.37 -8.57
C PHE A 62 -16.17 4.63 -7.67
N ALA A 63 -16.83 5.33 -6.75
CA ALA A 63 -17.70 4.72 -5.74
C ALA A 63 -19.20 4.77 -6.11
N THR A 64 -19.64 5.83 -6.80
CA THR A 64 -21.05 5.98 -7.18
C THR A 64 -21.40 5.13 -8.43
N PRO A 65 -22.62 4.58 -8.53
CA PRO A 65 -23.75 4.72 -7.60
C PRO A 65 -23.79 3.68 -6.46
N ASP A 66 -22.78 2.80 -6.31
CA ASP A 66 -22.80 1.72 -5.30
C ASP A 66 -22.82 2.25 -3.86
N VAL A 67 -22.31 3.47 -3.66
CA VAL A 67 -22.30 4.18 -2.37
C VAL A 67 -22.91 5.56 -2.60
N THR A 68 -23.88 5.94 -1.76
CA THR A 68 -24.45 7.31 -1.80
C THR A 68 -23.42 8.35 -1.36
N GLU A 69 -23.61 9.60 -1.76
CA GLU A 69 -22.66 10.67 -1.46
C GLU A 69 -22.47 10.89 0.04
N ASP A 70 -23.56 10.89 0.82
CA ASP A 70 -23.50 11.08 2.27
C ASP A 70 -22.72 9.95 2.97
N VAL A 71 -22.98 8.70 2.57
CA VAL A 71 -22.24 7.55 3.09
C VAL A 71 -20.76 7.60 2.68
N LEU A 72 -20.49 7.96 1.45
CA LEU A 72 -19.11 8.09 0.96
C LEU A 72 -18.35 9.19 1.71
N TRP A 73 -19.01 10.32 1.95
CA TRP A 73 -18.45 11.41 2.76
C TRP A 73 -18.11 10.94 4.18
N GLN A 74 -19.02 10.22 4.82
CA GLN A 74 -18.75 9.64 6.14
C GLN A 74 -17.56 8.68 6.11
N ILE A 75 -17.52 7.75 5.14
CA ILE A 75 -16.41 6.79 4.97
C ILE A 75 -15.08 7.52 4.84
N VAL A 76 -15.01 8.54 3.97
CA VAL A 76 -13.79 9.31 3.72
C VAL A 76 -13.38 10.10 4.98
N SER A 77 -14.31 10.78 5.62
CA SER A 77 -14.06 11.61 6.81
C SER A 77 -13.52 10.78 7.97
N GLU A 78 -14.08 9.61 8.20
CA GLU A 78 -13.59 8.70 9.25
C GLU A 78 -12.26 8.04 8.89
N ALA A 79 -12.02 7.75 7.60
CA ALA A 79 -10.82 7.08 7.16
C ALA A 79 -9.61 8.02 7.10
N MET A 80 -9.80 9.29 6.66
CA MET A 80 -8.74 10.26 6.37
C MET A 80 -8.65 11.36 7.45
N ASN A 81 -8.69 10.99 8.72
CA ASN A 81 -8.64 11.90 9.87
C ASN A 81 -7.23 12.05 10.49
N PHE A 82 -6.20 11.93 9.69
CA PHE A 82 -4.81 12.13 10.08
C PHE A 82 -4.07 13.00 9.05
N PRO A 83 -3.03 13.73 9.46
CA PRO A 83 -2.33 14.64 8.56
C PRO A 83 -1.48 13.92 7.52
N VAL A 84 -1.23 14.63 6.41
CA VAL A 84 -0.22 14.30 5.40
C VAL A 84 0.71 15.50 5.31
N GLN A 85 1.99 15.32 5.58
CA GLN A 85 2.95 16.42 5.67
C GLN A 85 3.95 16.35 4.52
N LEU A 86 4.22 17.50 3.92
CA LEU A 86 5.27 17.69 2.94
C LEU A 86 6.48 18.35 3.62
N VAL A 87 7.62 17.68 3.58
CA VAL A 87 8.89 18.20 4.10
C VAL A 87 9.80 18.53 2.92
N SER A 88 10.33 19.75 2.87
CA SER A 88 11.31 20.15 1.87
C SER A 88 12.72 19.87 2.39
N LEU A 89 13.45 18.95 1.75
CA LEU A 89 14.83 18.66 2.10
C LEU A 89 15.79 19.71 1.49
N SER A 90 15.51 20.12 0.25
CA SER A 90 16.27 21.17 -0.44
C SER A 90 15.38 21.81 -1.50
N PRO A 91 15.80 22.92 -2.13
CA PRO A 91 15.12 23.45 -3.30
C PRO A 91 14.93 22.39 -4.39
N GLY A 92 13.67 22.09 -4.72
CA GLY A 92 13.32 21.09 -5.74
C GLY A 92 13.33 19.62 -5.28
N LEU A 93 13.58 19.33 -4.00
CA LEU A 93 13.44 17.98 -3.43
C LEU A 93 12.55 17.99 -2.18
N HIS A 94 11.46 17.23 -2.25
CA HIS A 94 10.46 17.13 -1.20
C HIS A 94 10.21 15.69 -0.80
N VAL A 95 9.87 15.46 0.46
CA VAL A 95 9.43 14.17 1.00
C VAL A 95 8.00 14.31 1.48
N LEU A 96 7.12 13.43 1.05
CA LEU A 96 5.75 13.35 1.53
C LEU A 96 5.65 12.28 2.61
N GLU A 97 5.44 12.72 3.84
CA GLU A 97 5.32 11.82 4.98
C GLU A 97 3.93 11.18 5.05
N LEU A 98 3.85 9.88 4.82
CA LEU A 98 2.61 9.10 4.77
C LEU A 98 2.38 8.26 6.03
N PHE A 99 3.17 8.49 7.07
CA PHE A 99 3.22 7.66 8.27
C PHE A 99 2.58 8.32 9.52
N HIS A 100 1.78 9.36 9.33
CA HIS A 100 1.09 10.03 10.45
C HIS A 100 -0.24 9.36 10.85
N GLY A 101 -0.66 8.33 10.13
CA GLY A 101 -1.81 7.50 10.48
C GLY A 101 -1.56 6.57 11.68
N PRO A 102 -2.59 5.86 12.17
CA PRO A 102 -2.54 5.08 13.41
C PRO A 102 -1.40 4.07 13.49
N THR A 103 -1.02 3.45 12.37
CA THR A 103 -0.01 2.38 12.35
C THR A 103 1.36 2.83 11.85
N LEU A 104 1.55 4.13 11.68
CA LEU A 104 2.84 4.71 11.28
C LEU A 104 3.31 4.20 9.90
N ALA A 105 2.37 3.96 8.98
CA ALA A 105 2.66 3.55 7.61
C ALA A 105 1.59 4.06 6.62
N PHE A 106 1.98 4.30 5.37
CA PHE A 106 1.08 4.72 4.29
C PHE A 106 -0.10 3.76 4.07
N LYS A 107 0.03 2.54 4.53
CA LYS A 107 -0.99 1.50 4.40
C LYS A 107 -2.28 1.82 5.14
N ASP A 108 -2.25 2.77 6.09
CA ASP A 108 -3.44 3.28 6.78
C ASP A 108 -4.45 3.90 5.82
N PHE A 109 -4.02 4.60 4.77
CA PHE A 109 -4.92 5.15 3.74
C PHE A 109 -5.83 4.09 3.14
N GLY A 110 -5.19 3.01 2.65
CA GLY A 110 -5.91 1.91 2.02
C GLY A 110 -6.75 1.09 2.99
N ALA A 111 -6.19 0.74 4.15
CA ALA A 111 -6.84 -0.16 5.10
C ALA A 111 -8.06 0.48 5.76
N ARG A 112 -7.95 1.73 6.22
CA ARG A 112 -9.04 2.44 6.91
C ARG A 112 -10.23 2.72 5.99
N PHE A 113 -9.95 3.19 4.76
CA PHE A 113 -11.00 3.41 3.76
C PHE A 113 -11.71 2.09 3.41
N MET A 114 -10.94 1.04 3.10
CA MET A 114 -11.49 -0.26 2.75
C MET A 114 -12.33 -0.86 3.87
N ALA A 115 -11.89 -0.74 5.12
CA ALA A 115 -12.61 -1.28 6.28
C ALA A 115 -14.00 -0.65 6.43
N ARG A 116 -14.11 0.67 6.29
CA ARG A 116 -15.39 1.39 6.35
C ARG A 116 -16.28 1.07 5.16
N LEU A 117 -15.68 0.99 3.97
CA LEU A 117 -16.39 0.63 2.76
C LEU A 117 -16.95 -0.80 2.84
N MET A 118 -16.15 -1.76 3.30
CA MET A 118 -16.60 -3.14 3.52
C MET A 118 -17.67 -3.22 4.61
N GLY A 119 -17.48 -2.52 5.74
CA GLY A 119 -18.48 -2.43 6.80
C GLY A 119 -19.83 -1.90 6.32
N HIS A 120 -19.81 -0.93 5.39
CA HIS A 120 -21.04 -0.47 4.72
C HIS A 120 -21.65 -1.59 3.85
N PHE A 121 -20.85 -2.29 3.06
CA PHE A 121 -21.33 -3.30 2.13
C PHE A 121 -21.84 -4.59 2.80
N VAL A 122 -21.37 -4.93 3.99
CA VAL A 122 -21.84 -6.12 4.74
C VAL A 122 -22.96 -5.82 5.73
N ARG A 123 -23.38 -4.56 5.83
CA ARG A 123 -24.49 -4.20 6.73
C ARG A 123 -25.78 -4.90 6.29
N GLY A 124 -26.35 -5.69 7.20
CA GLY A 124 -27.55 -6.50 6.93
C GLY A 124 -27.29 -7.85 6.27
N GLU A 125 -26.01 -8.23 6.06
CA GLU A 125 -25.70 -9.61 5.64
C GLU A 125 -25.81 -10.57 6.85
N ASP A 126 -26.40 -11.75 6.64
CA ASP A 126 -26.56 -12.76 7.70
C ASP A 126 -25.26 -13.49 8.05
N ARG A 127 -24.26 -13.42 7.17
CA ARG A 127 -22.96 -14.09 7.34
C ARG A 127 -21.85 -13.10 7.67
N THR A 128 -21.04 -13.44 8.66
CA THR A 128 -19.81 -12.68 8.97
C THR A 128 -18.80 -12.78 7.82
N LEU A 129 -18.34 -11.63 7.32
CA LEU A 129 -17.25 -11.56 6.36
C LEU A 129 -15.92 -11.83 7.05
N THR A 130 -15.17 -12.83 6.60
CA THR A 130 -13.82 -13.12 7.10
C THR A 130 -12.79 -12.55 6.15
N VAL A 131 -12.03 -11.58 6.63
CA VAL A 131 -10.93 -10.95 5.90
C VAL A 131 -9.64 -11.69 6.21
N LEU A 132 -9.04 -12.32 5.19
CA LEU A 132 -7.76 -13.02 5.30
C LEU A 132 -6.62 -12.12 4.84
N VAL A 133 -5.55 -12.05 5.64
CA VAL A 133 -4.37 -11.22 5.35
C VAL A 133 -3.11 -12.01 5.63
N ALA A 134 -2.28 -12.23 4.60
CA ALA A 134 -0.89 -12.60 4.80
C ALA A 134 -0.05 -11.32 4.89
N THR A 135 0.83 -11.23 5.88
CA THR A 135 1.63 -10.02 6.13
C THR A 135 3.08 -10.32 6.48
N SER A 136 3.97 -9.41 6.05
CA SER A 136 5.36 -9.29 6.51
C SER A 136 5.55 -8.12 7.51
N GLY A 137 4.45 -7.60 8.10
CA GLY A 137 4.47 -6.50 9.09
C GLY A 137 3.40 -5.44 8.86
N ASP A 138 3.74 -4.35 8.19
CA ASP A 138 2.91 -3.13 8.06
C ASP A 138 1.49 -3.34 7.50
N THR A 139 1.32 -4.30 6.58
CA THR A 139 -0.02 -4.58 6.02
C THR A 139 -0.94 -5.16 7.09
N GLY A 140 -0.42 -6.08 7.90
CA GLY A 140 -1.17 -6.64 9.02
C GLY A 140 -1.57 -5.58 10.04
N SER A 141 -0.62 -4.72 10.42
CA SER A 141 -0.87 -3.61 11.34
C SER A 141 -1.97 -2.68 10.84
N ALA A 142 -1.86 -2.21 9.59
CA ALA A 142 -2.83 -1.29 9.01
C ALA A 142 -4.22 -1.92 8.85
N VAL A 143 -4.30 -3.19 8.44
CA VAL A 143 -5.58 -3.90 8.32
C VAL A 143 -6.19 -4.14 9.70
N ALA A 144 -5.41 -4.62 10.68
CA ALA A 144 -5.89 -4.83 12.04
C ALA A 144 -6.52 -3.56 12.62
N HIS A 145 -5.80 -2.44 12.61
CA HIS A 145 -6.30 -1.16 13.11
C HIS A 145 -7.47 -0.59 12.28
N GLY A 146 -7.43 -0.77 10.96
CA GLY A 146 -8.50 -0.30 10.08
C GLY A 146 -9.83 -1.00 10.32
N PHE A 147 -9.79 -2.32 10.57
CA PHE A 147 -10.96 -3.19 10.73
C PHE A 147 -11.36 -3.45 12.19
N LEU A 148 -10.57 -2.98 13.16
CA LEU A 148 -10.89 -3.18 14.59
C LEU A 148 -12.28 -2.65 14.90
N GLY A 149 -13.12 -3.48 15.52
CA GLY A 149 -14.48 -3.14 15.92
C GLY A 149 -15.47 -2.93 14.75
N VAL A 150 -15.14 -3.25 13.50
CA VAL A 150 -16.08 -3.14 12.38
C VAL A 150 -17.12 -4.26 12.46
N PRO A 151 -18.42 -3.94 12.62
CA PRO A 151 -19.47 -4.95 12.76
C PRO A 151 -19.61 -5.83 11.52
N GLY A 152 -19.89 -7.13 11.72
CA GLY A 152 -20.08 -8.10 10.64
C GLY A 152 -18.80 -8.54 9.95
N ILE A 153 -17.62 -8.08 10.43
CA ILE A 153 -16.31 -8.44 9.87
C ILE A 153 -15.41 -9.07 10.94
N ARG A 154 -14.79 -10.18 10.58
CA ARG A 154 -13.70 -10.82 11.32
C ARG A 154 -12.42 -10.76 10.49
N VAL A 155 -11.28 -10.48 11.12
CA VAL A 155 -9.97 -10.44 10.45
C VAL A 155 -9.09 -11.55 10.98
N VAL A 156 -8.47 -12.30 10.07
CA VAL A 156 -7.47 -13.33 10.37
C VAL A 156 -6.17 -12.95 9.68
N ILE A 157 -5.15 -12.65 10.47
CA ILE A 157 -3.83 -12.21 10.02
C ILE A 157 -2.84 -13.35 10.18
N LEU A 158 -2.26 -13.79 9.08
CA LEU A 158 -1.20 -14.80 9.06
C LEU A 158 0.14 -14.09 8.92
N TYR A 159 1.08 -14.36 9.82
CA TYR A 159 2.43 -13.80 9.76
C TYR A 159 3.49 -14.85 10.12
N PRO A 160 4.70 -14.76 9.55
CA PRO A 160 5.77 -15.72 9.81
C PRO A 160 6.38 -15.51 11.19
N SER A 161 6.50 -16.58 11.97
CA SER A 161 7.11 -16.54 13.31
C SER A 161 8.55 -16.00 13.26
N LYS A 162 8.88 -15.03 14.14
CA LYS A 162 10.23 -14.47 14.33
C LYS A 162 10.86 -13.83 13.07
N ARG A 163 10.05 -13.39 12.11
CA ARG A 163 10.54 -12.81 10.84
C ARG A 163 10.03 -11.39 10.57
N ILE A 164 9.46 -10.75 11.56
CA ILE A 164 9.02 -9.34 11.52
C ILE A 164 9.54 -8.62 12.76
N SER A 165 9.69 -7.30 12.70
CA SER A 165 10.15 -6.53 13.87
C SER A 165 9.13 -6.59 15.01
N GLU A 166 9.58 -6.50 16.25
CA GLU A 166 8.71 -6.48 17.42
C GLU A 166 7.69 -5.33 17.32
N ALA A 167 8.12 -4.18 16.85
CA ALA A 167 7.27 -3.02 16.66
C ALA A 167 6.13 -3.30 15.66
N GLN A 168 6.40 -4.00 14.57
CA GLN A 168 5.38 -4.39 13.60
C GLN A 168 4.45 -5.47 14.16
N GLU A 169 5.00 -6.48 14.84
CA GLU A 169 4.23 -7.59 15.42
C GLU A 169 3.24 -7.08 16.47
N LYS A 170 3.69 -6.30 17.42
CA LYS A 170 2.88 -5.75 18.51
C LYS A 170 1.72 -4.89 18.03
N GLN A 171 1.85 -4.21 16.89
CA GLN A 171 0.78 -3.37 16.35
C GLN A 171 -0.50 -4.16 15.96
N PHE A 172 -0.44 -5.46 15.70
CA PHE A 172 -1.64 -6.24 15.38
C PHE A 172 -1.89 -7.43 16.32
N THR A 173 -0.87 -7.89 17.04
CA THR A 173 -1.04 -9.01 17.99
C THR A 173 -1.57 -8.60 19.36
N THR A 174 -1.78 -7.31 19.61
CA THR A 174 -2.20 -6.78 20.91
C THR A 174 -3.65 -6.27 20.93
N LEU A 175 -4.39 -6.44 19.84
CA LEU A 175 -5.72 -5.82 19.68
C LEU A 175 -6.86 -6.71 20.18
N GLY A 176 -6.90 -7.99 19.82
CA GLY A 176 -8.02 -8.88 20.16
C GLY A 176 -9.32 -8.52 19.43
N GLU A 177 -10.46 -8.63 20.10
CA GLU A 177 -11.80 -8.39 19.56
C GLU A 177 -12.08 -9.21 18.29
N ASN A 178 -12.41 -8.54 17.18
CA ASN A 178 -12.64 -9.17 15.87
C ASN A 178 -11.34 -9.47 15.09
N ILE A 179 -10.16 -9.23 15.68
CA ILE A 179 -8.84 -9.45 15.07
C ILE A 179 -8.21 -10.70 15.67
N THR A 180 -7.83 -11.66 14.84
CA THR A 180 -7.07 -12.84 15.24
C THR A 180 -5.74 -12.89 14.49
N ALA A 181 -4.64 -12.95 15.23
CA ALA A 181 -3.30 -13.09 14.67
C ALA A 181 -2.84 -14.55 14.76
N LEU A 182 -2.46 -15.15 13.63
CA LEU A 182 -1.93 -16.51 13.52
C LEU A 182 -0.43 -16.45 13.27
N GLU A 183 0.34 -16.91 14.23
CA GLU A 183 1.80 -17.02 14.14
C GLU A 183 2.18 -18.32 13.45
N VAL A 184 2.49 -18.24 12.16
CA VAL A 184 2.77 -19.40 11.32
C VAL A 184 4.22 -19.86 11.47
N SER A 185 4.42 -21.13 11.78
CA SER A 185 5.74 -21.79 11.77
C SER A 185 6.21 -21.99 10.33
N GLY A 186 6.65 -20.91 9.67
CA GLY A 186 7.02 -20.91 8.25
C GLY A 186 7.54 -19.55 7.78
N THR A 187 7.46 -19.35 6.48
CA THR A 187 7.87 -18.12 5.79
C THR A 187 6.68 -17.24 5.45
N PHE A 188 6.93 -16.03 4.94
CA PHE A 188 5.87 -15.19 4.40
C PHE A 188 5.18 -15.83 3.19
N ASP A 189 5.93 -16.55 2.36
CA ASP A 189 5.38 -17.30 1.23
C ASP A 189 4.45 -18.44 1.68
N ASP A 190 4.72 -19.08 2.82
CA ASP A 190 3.81 -20.05 3.43
C ASP A 190 2.50 -19.38 3.87
N CYS A 191 2.57 -18.21 4.50
CA CYS A 191 1.38 -17.43 4.84
C CYS A 191 0.54 -17.09 3.61
N GLN A 192 1.17 -16.65 2.53
CA GLN A 192 0.49 -16.35 1.27
C GLN A 192 -0.12 -17.61 0.63
N ARG A 193 0.60 -18.72 0.66
CA ARG A 193 0.13 -20.01 0.15
C ARG A 193 -1.13 -20.47 0.88
N LEU A 194 -1.14 -20.44 2.20
CA LEU A 194 -2.30 -20.79 3.02
C LEU A 194 -3.54 -19.95 2.64
N VAL A 195 -3.37 -18.65 2.54
CA VAL A 195 -4.45 -17.73 2.13
C VAL A 195 -4.94 -18.04 0.71
N LYS A 196 -4.03 -18.27 -0.25
CA LYS A 196 -4.41 -18.64 -1.63
C LYS A 196 -5.16 -19.97 -1.69
N GLN A 197 -4.74 -20.97 -0.91
CA GLN A 197 -5.42 -22.27 -0.82
C GLN A 197 -6.83 -22.10 -0.23
N ALA A 198 -7.03 -21.25 0.79
CA ALA A 198 -8.35 -20.98 1.34
C ALA A 198 -9.30 -20.35 0.30
N PHE A 199 -8.81 -19.42 -0.52
CA PHE A 199 -9.62 -18.84 -1.60
C PHE A 199 -9.93 -19.83 -2.73
N ALA A 200 -9.06 -20.81 -2.97
CA ALA A 200 -9.27 -21.85 -3.99
C ALA A 200 -10.15 -23.02 -3.48
N ASP A 201 -10.37 -23.16 -2.19
CA ASP A 201 -11.16 -24.24 -1.60
C ASP A 201 -12.66 -23.96 -1.74
N GLU A 202 -13.30 -24.57 -2.74
CA GLU A 202 -14.73 -24.41 -3.01
C GLU A 202 -15.61 -24.85 -1.84
N ALA A 203 -15.23 -25.93 -1.13
CA ALA A 203 -16.01 -26.44 0.00
C ALA A 203 -16.00 -25.45 1.17
N LEU A 204 -14.85 -24.81 1.44
CA LEU A 204 -14.72 -23.77 2.43
C LEU A 204 -15.52 -22.51 2.01
N ASN A 205 -15.39 -22.07 0.77
CA ASN A 205 -16.06 -20.87 0.26
C ASN A 205 -17.59 -20.97 0.19
N LYS A 206 -18.15 -22.18 0.12
CA LYS A 206 -19.60 -22.39 0.26
C LYS A 206 -20.10 -22.09 1.69
N ARG A 207 -19.25 -22.28 2.70
CA ARG A 207 -19.61 -22.14 4.13
C ARG A 207 -19.13 -20.82 4.72
N ALA A 208 -17.97 -20.34 4.30
CA ALA A 208 -17.35 -19.11 4.79
C ALA A 208 -17.42 -18.00 3.73
N PHE A 209 -17.72 -16.79 4.18
CA PHE A 209 -17.70 -15.60 3.33
C PHE A 209 -16.30 -14.98 3.44
N LEU A 210 -15.40 -15.32 2.51
CA LEU A 210 -14.01 -14.94 2.55
C LEU A 210 -13.68 -13.78 1.59
N THR A 211 -12.80 -12.90 2.02
CA THR A 211 -12.18 -11.87 1.18
C THR A 211 -10.74 -11.59 1.60
N SER A 212 -10.01 -10.86 0.76
CA SER A 212 -8.65 -10.41 1.06
C SER A 212 -8.57 -8.89 1.26
N ALA A 213 -7.81 -8.47 2.27
CA ALA A 213 -7.43 -7.07 2.44
C ALA A 213 -5.98 -6.78 1.99
N ASN A 214 -5.34 -7.65 1.21
CA ASN A 214 -4.04 -7.37 0.61
C ASN A 214 -4.16 -6.35 -0.55
N SER A 215 -3.03 -5.91 -1.09
CA SER A 215 -2.96 -4.88 -2.14
C SER A 215 -3.64 -5.23 -3.47
N ILE A 216 -4.01 -6.51 -3.66
CA ILE A 216 -4.80 -6.97 -4.81
C ILE A 216 -6.22 -6.40 -4.82
N ASN A 217 -6.78 -6.09 -3.65
CA ASN A 217 -8.13 -5.55 -3.54
C ASN A 217 -8.20 -4.10 -3.99
N ILE A 218 -9.13 -3.79 -4.89
CA ILE A 218 -9.31 -2.43 -5.43
C ILE A 218 -9.69 -1.41 -4.34
N GLY A 219 -10.38 -1.84 -3.29
CA GLY A 219 -10.69 -1.01 -2.13
C GLY A 219 -9.47 -0.54 -1.34
N ARG A 220 -8.33 -1.26 -1.46
CA ARG A 220 -7.02 -0.84 -0.94
C ARG A 220 -6.30 0.11 -1.90
N LEU A 221 -6.52 -0.03 -3.20
CA LEU A 221 -5.81 0.73 -4.23
C LEU A 221 -6.36 2.15 -4.39
N LEU A 222 -7.69 2.30 -4.53
CA LEU A 222 -8.32 3.59 -4.82
C LEU A 222 -7.92 4.72 -3.86
N PRO A 223 -7.96 4.54 -2.52
CA PRO A 223 -7.61 5.61 -1.58
C PRO A 223 -6.12 5.97 -1.59
N GLN A 224 -5.27 5.19 -2.22
CA GLN A 224 -3.87 5.55 -2.38
C GLN A 224 -3.65 6.70 -3.38
N MET A 225 -4.63 7.04 -4.21
CA MET A 225 -4.59 8.29 -4.98
C MET A 225 -4.59 9.53 -4.08
N PHE A 226 -5.17 9.46 -2.89
CA PHE A 226 -5.36 10.60 -2.00
C PHE A 226 -4.04 11.28 -1.62
N TYR A 227 -3.01 10.53 -1.31
CA TYR A 227 -1.73 11.12 -0.94
C TYR A 227 -0.98 11.71 -2.15
N HIS A 228 -1.17 11.21 -3.36
CA HIS A 228 -0.61 11.86 -4.55
C HIS A 228 -1.27 13.23 -4.78
N VAL A 229 -2.59 13.32 -4.54
CA VAL A 229 -3.30 14.60 -4.61
C VAL A 229 -2.93 15.50 -3.41
N ALA A 230 -2.73 14.93 -2.21
CA ALA A 230 -2.23 15.68 -1.06
C ALA A 230 -0.86 16.33 -1.32
N ALA A 231 0.02 15.62 -2.02
CA ALA A 231 1.30 16.18 -2.47
C ALA A 231 1.09 17.35 -3.42
N TYR A 232 0.27 17.18 -4.46
CA TYR A 232 -0.02 18.23 -5.43
C TYR A 232 -0.55 19.52 -4.77
N ARG A 233 -1.39 19.37 -3.76
CA ARG A 233 -1.93 20.52 -3.00
C ARG A 233 -0.87 21.32 -2.26
N GLN A 234 0.16 20.65 -1.75
CA GLN A 234 1.18 21.23 -0.87
C GLN A 234 2.45 21.63 -1.62
N LEU A 235 2.72 21.01 -2.77
CA LEU A 235 3.90 21.34 -3.57
C LEU A 235 3.84 22.78 -4.07
N PRO A 236 4.96 23.51 -4.01
CA PRO A 236 5.09 24.80 -4.66
C PRO A 236 4.75 24.70 -6.16
N VAL A 237 4.05 25.71 -6.68
CA VAL A 237 3.85 25.81 -8.11
C VAL A 237 5.19 26.06 -8.77
N ALA A 238 5.62 25.13 -9.61
CA ALA A 238 6.89 25.21 -10.31
C ALA A 238 6.69 25.01 -11.82
N SER A 239 7.53 25.66 -12.61
CA SER A 239 7.56 25.47 -14.06
C SER A 239 8.28 24.17 -14.46
N THR A 240 8.97 23.53 -13.52
CA THR A 240 9.71 22.29 -13.75
C THR A 240 8.82 21.07 -13.60
N PRO A 241 9.02 20.03 -14.43
CA PRO A 241 8.24 18.79 -14.36
C PRO A 241 8.33 18.10 -13.00
N LEU A 242 7.20 17.60 -12.48
CA LEU A 242 7.15 16.81 -11.25
C LEU A 242 7.53 15.35 -11.52
N VAL A 243 8.52 14.85 -10.82
CA VAL A 243 8.95 13.45 -10.80
C VAL A 243 8.69 12.88 -9.41
N VAL A 244 7.97 11.75 -9.34
CA VAL A 244 7.59 11.13 -8.07
C VAL A 244 8.35 9.83 -7.88
N ALA A 245 9.25 9.78 -6.91
CA ALA A 245 9.96 8.56 -6.51
C ALA A 245 9.12 7.78 -5.49
N VAL A 246 8.82 6.54 -5.85
CA VAL A 246 7.89 5.68 -5.10
C VAL A 246 8.62 4.42 -4.65
N PRO A 247 8.94 4.29 -3.35
CA PRO A 247 9.44 3.04 -2.79
C PRO A 247 8.40 1.94 -2.99
N SER A 248 8.72 0.92 -3.77
CA SER A 248 7.73 -0.03 -4.29
C SER A 248 8.15 -1.49 -4.09
N GLY A 249 7.28 -2.29 -3.45
CA GLY A 249 7.35 -3.75 -3.44
C GLY A 249 6.23 -4.35 -4.29
N ASN A 250 4.99 -4.33 -3.80
CA ASN A 250 3.81 -4.81 -4.54
C ASN A 250 3.25 -3.83 -5.58
N PHE A 251 3.84 -2.66 -5.75
CA PHE A 251 3.49 -1.62 -6.73
C PHE A 251 2.05 -1.07 -6.63
N GLY A 252 1.38 -1.25 -5.50
CA GLY A 252 0.05 -0.65 -5.27
C GLY A 252 0.10 0.87 -5.23
N ASN A 253 1.07 1.42 -4.50
CA ASN A 253 1.29 2.87 -4.35
C ASN A 253 1.63 3.55 -5.68
N LEU A 254 2.53 2.97 -6.48
CA LEU A 254 2.88 3.49 -7.81
C LEU A 254 1.70 3.38 -8.78
N THR A 255 0.96 2.25 -8.75
CA THR A 255 -0.26 2.08 -9.56
C THR A 255 -1.31 3.14 -9.22
N ALA A 256 -1.49 3.46 -7.94
CA ALA A 256 -2.37 4.55 -7.51
C ALA A 256 -1.87 5.92 -7.98
N GLY A 257 -0.56 6.13 -8.04
CA GLY A 257 0.06 7.31 -8.68
C GLY A 257 -0.30 7.42 -10.16
N LEU A 258 -0.25 6.31 -10.89
CA LEU A 258 -0.71 6.28 -12.28
C LEU A 258 -2.20 6.58 -12.41
N PHE A 259 -3.06 6.10 -11.50
CA PHE A 259 -4.47 6.51 -11.45
C PHE A 259 -4.60 8.02 -11.21
N ALA A 260 -3.84 8.57 -10.26
CA ALA A 260 -3.82 9.99 -9.99
C ALA A 260 -3.38 10.80 -11.22
N LYS A 261 -2.38 10.33 -11.98
CA LYS A 261 -2.00 10.93 -13.26
C LYS A 261 -3.11 10.81 -14.32
N ARG A 262 -3.83 9.68 -14.36
CA ARG A 262 -4.95 9.48 -15.29
C ARG A 262 -6.14 10.39 -14.99
N ILE A 263 -6.43 10.68 -13.74
CA ILE A 263 -7.44 11.68 -13.40
C ILE A 263 -7.00 13.13 -13.67
N GLY A 264 -5.71 13.34 -14.02
CA GLY A 264 -5.22 14.64 -14.50
C GLY A 264 -4.04 15.24 -13.74
N LEU A 265 -3.55 14.63 -12.65
CA LEU A 265 -2.39 15.17 -11.91
C LEU A 265 -1.18 15.35 -12.85
N PRO A 266 -0.50 16.52 -12.81
CA PRO A 266 0.60 16.85 -13.72
C PRO A 266 1.93 16.19 -13.28
N VAL A 267 1.95 14.87 -13.21
CA VAL A 267 3.16 14.10 -12.93
C VAL A 267 3.86 13.75 -14.24
N ALA A 268 5.08 14.18 -14.42
CA ALA A 268 5.86 13.90 -15.63
C ALA A 268 6.31 12.44 -15.66
N LYS A 269 6.92 11.96 -14.58
CA LYS A 269 7.50 10.62 -14.47
C LYS A 269 7.33 10.05 -13.05
N PHE A 270 7.15 8.73 -12.95
CA PHE A 270 7.33 8.00 -11.71
C PHE A 270 8.68 7.28 -11.71
N VAL A 271 9.35 7.26 -10.57
CA VAL A 271 10.52 6.44 -10.32
C VAL A 271 10.09 5.24 -9.49
N ALA A 272 10.17 4.07 -10.07
CA ALA A 272 9.99 2.79 -9.38
C ALA A 272 11.27 2.49 -8.60
N ALA A 273 11.34 2.94 -7.36
CA ALA A 273 12.46 2.70 -6.47
C ALA A 273 12.26 1.37 -5.73
N THR A 274 13.15 0.41 -5.92
CA THR A 274 13.09 -0.89 -5.27
C THR A 274 14.38 -1.17 -4.49
N ASN A 275 14.33 -2.12 -3.57
CA ASN A 275 15.54 -2.72 -3.00
C ASN A 275 16.12 -3.77 -4.00
N ALA A 276 16.94 -4.71 -3.51
CA ALA A 276 17.52 -5.78 -4.32
C ALA A 276 16.46 -6.66 -5.03
N ASN A 277 15.18 -6.55 -4.65
CA ASN A 277 14.07 -7.18 -5.34
C ASN A 277 13.58 -6.34 -6.54
N ASP A 278 14.44 -6.13 -7.51
CA ASP A 278 14.34 -5.17 -8.61
C ASP A 278 13.67 -5.72 -9.89
N VAL A 279 12.75 -6.66 -9.78
CA VAL A 279 12.09 -7.33 -10.93
C VAL A 279 11.48 -6.32 -11.92
N VAL A 280 10.85 -5.25 -11.43
CA VAL A 280 10.25 -4.23 -12.30
C VAL A 280 11.30 -3.30 -12.93
N PRO A 281 12.29 -2.75 -12.20
CA PRO A 281 13.45 -2.09 -12.82
C PRO A 281 14.11 -2.94 -13.92
N GLN A 282 14.34 -4.24 -13.68
CA GLN A 282 14.91 -5.14 -14.70
C GLN A 282 13.98 -5.33 -15.91
N TYR A 283 12.66 -5.43 -15.68
CA TYR A 283 11.70 -5.43 -16.78
C TYR A 283 11.76 -4.14 -17.60
N LEU A 284 11.90 -2.99 -16.96
CA LEU A 284 12.04 -1.72 -17.67
C LEU A 284 13.31 -1.66 -18.54
N LEU A 285 14.39 -2.30 -18.11
CA LEU A 285 15.65 -2.37 -18.88
C LEU A 285 15.58 -3.39 -20.01
N SER A 286 15.18 -4.63 -19.70
CA SER A 286 15.27 -5.78 -20.62
C SER A 286 14.02 -6.00 -21.48
N GLY A 287 12.86 -5.53 -21.03
CA GLY A 287 11.55 -5.87 -21.61
C GLY A 287 11.03 -7.25 -21.21
N LYS A 288 11.78 -8.01 -20.40
CA LYS A 288 11.37 -9.33 -19.92
C LYS A 288 10.96 -9.28 -18.46
N TYR A 289 9.75 -9.73 -18.15
CA TYR A 289 9.28 -9.84 -16.77
C TYR A 289 9.62 -11.21 -16.21
N GLU A 290 10.57 -11.26 -15.27
CA GLU A 290 11.09 -12.50 -14.70
C GLU A 290 10.92 -12.50 -13.17
N PRO A 291 9.75 -12.93 -12.65
CA PRO A 291 9.55 -13.08 -11.23
C PRO A 291 10.54 -14.06 -10.61
N ARG A 292 10.97 -13.77 -9.39
CA ARG A 292 11.92 -14.59 -8.64
C ARG A 292 11.56 -14.66 -7.15
N ALA A 293 12.20 -15.56 -6.41
CA ALA A 293 12.07 -15.60 -4.96
C ALA A 293 12.54 -14.27 -4.35
N ALA A 294 11.81 -13.79 -3.36
CA ALA A 294 12.17 -12.56 -2.67
C ALA A 294 13.43 -12.76 -1.84
N GLN A 295 14.32 -11.76 -1.85
CA GLN A 295 15.50 -11.67 -1.00
C GLN A 295 15.18 -10.79 0.21
N ALA A 296 15.63 -11.21 1.40
CA ALA A 296 15.49 -10.41 2.62
C ALA A 296 16.44 -9.22 2.58
N THR A 297 15.94 -8.02 2.90
CA THR A 297 16.68 -6.76 2.93
C THR A 297 16.34 -5.94 4.16
N CYS A 298 17.12 -4.86 4.40
CA CYS A 298 16.82 -3.89 5.47
C CYS A 298 15.51 -3.11 5.24
N SER A 299 15.01 -3.03 4.01
CA SER A 299 13.73 -2.41 3.63
C SER A 299 12.63 -3.46 3.37
N ASN A 300 12.40 -4.31 4.36
CA ASN A 300 11.67 -5.57 4.27
C ASN A 300 10.24 -5.49 3.70
N ALA A 301 9.56 -4.34 3.80
CA ALA A 301 8.23 -4.17 3.23
C ALA A 301 8.21 -4.16 1.68
N MET A 302 9.40 -4.07 1.07
CA MET A 302 9.60 -4.15 -0.38
C MET A 302 10.22 -5.49 -0.83
N ASP A 303 10.39 -6.48 0.07
CA ASP A 303 10.90 -7.82 -0.26
C ASP A 303 9.83 -8.61 -1.04
N VAL A 304 9.72 -8.29 -2.31
CA VAL A 304 8.70 -8.82 -3.22
C VAL A 304 9.31 -9.17 -4.57
N GLY A 305 9.48 -10.46 -4.83
CA GLY A 305 10.03 -10.97 -6.08
C GLY A 305 8.99 -11.17 -7.21
N ASN A 306 7.70 -11.00 -6.90
CA ASN A 306 6.59 -11.07 -7.88
C ASN A 306 5.49 -10.06 -7.50
N PRO A 307 5.61 -8.79 -7.91
CA PRO A 307 4.67 -7.72 -7.56
C PRO A 307 3.23 -7.98 -7.97
N ASN A 308 2.33 -8.05 -7.00
CA ASN A 308 0.92 -8.36 -7.23
C ASN A 308 0.19 -7.33 -8.11
N ASN A 309 0.61 -6.07 -8.14
CA ASN A 309 -0.03 -5.02 -8.94
C ASN A 309 0.63 -4.80 -10.31
N PHE A 310 1.64 -5.59 -10.69
CA PHE A 310 2.25 -5.50 -12.00
C PHE A 310 1.23 -5.67 -13.17
N PRO A 311 0.25 -6.60 -13.10
CA PRO A 311 -0.80 -6.68 -14.11
C PRO A 311 -1.63 -5.40 -14.27
N ARG A 312 -1.89 -4.65 -13.16
CA ARG A 312 -2.59 -3.35 -13.23
C ARG A 312 -1.74 -2.28 -13.88
N LEU A 313 -0.44 -2.28 -13.61
CA LEU A 313 0.51 -1.36 -14.22
C LEU A 313 0.56 -1.58 -15.73
N LEU A 314 0.67 -2.84 -16.17
CA LEU A 314 0.61 -3.20 -17.59
C LEU A 314 -0.71 -2.78 -18.22
N ASP A 315 -1.83 -3.03 -17.56
CA ASP A 315 -3.16 -2.66 -18.05
C ASP A 315 -3.30 -1.15 -18.30
N LEU A 316 -2.84 -0.32 -17.35
CA LEU A 316 -2.80 1.14 -17.51
C LEU A 316 -1.90 1.60 -18.67
N CYS A 317 -0.89 0.81 -19.01
CA CYS A 317 0.05 1.05 -20.10
C CYS A 317 -0.28 0.21 -21.36
N ARG A 318 -1.52 -0.31 -21.49
CA ARG A 318 -2.00 -1.07 -22.64
C ARG A 318 -1.13 -2.29 -23.00
N GLY A 319 -0.46 -2.89 -22.01
CA GLY A 319 0.44 -4.02 -22.18
C GLY A 319 1.72 -3.73 -22.99
N ARG A 320 2.07 -2.45 -23.24
CA ARG A 320 3.20 -2.06 -24.09
C ARG A 320 4.34 -1.48 -23.27
N LEU A 321 5.52 -2.06 -23.43
CA LEU A 321 6.74 -1.64 -22.72
C LEU A 321 7.10 -0.15 -22.97
N GLU A 322 6.93 0.33 -24.19
CA GLU A 322 7.18 1.73 -24.53
C GLU A 322 6.29 2.68 -23.72
N TYR A 323 5.05 2.31 -23.44
CA TYR A 323 4.16 3.12 -22.61
C TYR A 323 4.53 3.01 -21.13
N VAL A 324 4.98 1.83 -20.67
CA VAL A 324 5.49 1.68 -19.30
C VAL A 324 6.73 2.56 -19.11
N ARG A 325 7.69 2.49 -20.02
CA ARG A 325 8.92 3.32 -19.99
C ARG A 325 8.64 4.82 -20.08
N ARG A 326 7.61 5.21 -20.81
CA ARG A 326 7.19 6.63 -20.86
C ARG A 326 6.71 7.13 -19.51
N GLU A 327 5.97 6.31 -18.75
CA GLU A 327 5.39 6.67 -17.47
C GLU A 327 6.35 6.43 -16.28
N ILE A 328 7.19 5.41 -16.37
CA ILE A 328 7.99 4.90 -15.25
C ILE A 328 9.45 4.75 -15.67
N TRP A 329 10.33 5.19 -14.79
CA TRP A 329 11.76 4.85 -14.79
C TRP A 329 12.05 3.99 -13.54
N GLY A 330 13.07 3.14 -13.55
CA GLY A 330 13.29 2.16 -12.48
C GLY A 330 14.70 2.19 -11.93
N HIS A 331 14.84 1.99 -10.61
CA HIS A 331 16.12 1.87 -9.92
C HIS A 331 16.02 0.83 -8.79
N GLY A 332 17.02 -0.05 -8.70
CA GLY A 332 17.18 -1.01 -7.60
C GLY A 332 18.40 -0.63 -6.74
N ALA A 333 18.22 -0.63 -5.41
CA ALA A 333 19.27 -0.30 -4.45
C ALA A 333 19.63 -1.51 -3.58
N SER A 334 20.90 -1.67 -3.27
CA SER A 334 21.40 -2.63 -2.28
C SER A 334 21.22 -2.13 -0.85
N ASP A 335 21.34 -3.01 0.14
CA ASP A 335 21.34 -2.64 1.56
C ASP A 335 22.49 -1.69 1.91
N ALA A 336 23.66 -1.91 1.32
CA ALA A 336 24.84 -1.05 1.56
C ALA A 336 24.59 0.39 1.06
N GLU A 337 24.02 0.55 -0.12
CA GLU A 337 23.63 1.86 -0.65
C GLU A 337 22.51 2.48 0.19
N THR A 338 21.54 1.69 0.62
CA THR A 338 20.42 2.16 1.47
C THR A 338 20.92 2.71 2.80
N LEU A 339 21.80 2.00 3.50
CA LEU A 339 22.38 2.46 4.77
C LEU A 339 23.27 3.70 4.60
N ALA A 340 24.06 3.74 3.52
CA ALA A 340 24.87 4.91 3.19
C ALA A 340 24.00 6.14 2.90
N GLU A 341 22.88 5.96 2.18
CA GLU A 341 21.95 7.05 1.89
C GLU A 341 21.22 7.55 3.14
N MET A 342 20.79 6.65 4.04
CA MET A 342 20.22 7.06 5.34
C MET A 342 21.17 7.99 6.09
N LYS A 343 22.48 7.64 6.11
CA LYS A 343 23.50 8.47 6.72
C LYS A 343 23.69 9.81 5.99
N ALA A 344 23.77 9.80 4.67
CA ALA A 344 23.94 11.02 3.86
C ALA A 344 22.78 11.99 4.04
N VAL A 345 21.53 11.49 4.07
CA VAL A 345 20.30 12.28 4.32
C VAL A 345 20.33 12.89 5.71
N TRP A 346 20.72 12.12 6.73
CA TRP A 346 20.87 12.63 8.10
C TRP A 346 21.97 13.72 8.18
N ASP A 347 23.13 13.46 7.61
CA ASP A 347 24.25 14.40 7.68
C ASP A 347 23.93 15.72 6.95
N ARG A 348 23.25 15.64 5.79
CA ARG A 348 22.96 16.80 4.94
C ARG A 348 21.72 17.59 5.38
N TYR A 349 20.64 16.88 5.78
CA TYR A 349 19.33 17.50 5.99
C TYR A 349 18.82 17.38 7.42
N ARG A 350 19.49 16.63 8.30
CA ARG A 350 18.99 16.26 9.64
C ARG A 350 17.60 15.59 9.60
N TYR A 351 17.28 14.95 8.49
CA TYR A 351 16.06 14.18 8.31
C TYR A 351 16.32 12.70 8.60
N ILE A 352 15.51 12.09 9.48
CA ILE A 352 15.63 10.68 9.81
C ILE A 352 14.76 9.89 8.82
N ALA A 353 15.38 9.39 7.76
CA ALA A 353 14.72 8.51 6.80
C ALA A 353 14.66 7.07 7.33
N ASP A 354 13.53 6.39 7.13
CA ASP A 354 13.49 4.94 7.21
C ASP A 354 14.14 4.30 5.97
N PRO A 355 14.51 3.00 6.00
CA PRO A 355 15.21 2.38 4.87
C PRO A 355 14.41 2.44 3.54
N HIS A 356 13.08 2.40 3.59
CA HIS A 356 12.27 2.52 2.37
C HIS A 356 12.33 3.92 1.78
N THR A 357 12.24 4.95 2.61
CA THR A 357 12.40 6.35 2.19
C THR A 357 13.78 6.59 1.58
N ALA A 358 14.83 6.02 2.18
CA ALA A 358 16.20 6.10 1.64
C ALA A 358 16.30 5.49 0.23
N VAL A 359 15.69 4.32 0.00
CA VAL A 359 15.59 3.73 -1.36
C VAL A 359 14.87 4.67 -2.32
N GLY A 360 13.81 5.35 -1.86
CA GLY A 360 13.11 6.36 -2.67
C GLY A 360 14.00 7.53 -3.06
N ILE A 361 14.83 8.03 -2.13
CA ILE A 361 15.77 9.13 -2.36
C ILE A 361 16.87 8.68 -3.33
N LEU A 362 17.44 7.48 -3.13
CA LEU A 362 18.41 6.89 -4.08
C LEU A 362 17.83 6.80 -5.51
N GLY A 363 16.58 6.37 -5.62
CA GLY A 363 15.90 6.33 -6.91
C GLY A 363 15.77 7.70 -7.56
N TRP A 364 15.46 8.74 -6.79
CA TRP A 364 15.43 10.12 -7.26
C TRP A 364 16.82 10.61 -7.68
N GLU A 365 17.85 10.40 -6.86
CA GLU A 365 19.21 10.84 -7.17
C GLU A 365 19.77 10.15 -8.40
N ALA A 366 19.52 8.84 -8.55
CA ALA A 366 19.90 8.09 -9.75
C ALA A 366 19.18 8.62 -11.01
N TYR A 367 17.87 8.91 -10.90
CA TYR A 367 17.11 9.53 -11.98
C TYR A 367 17.70 10.89 -12.38
N LYS A 368 18.01 11.75 -11.43
CA LYS A 368 18.60 13.08 -11.68
C LYS A 368 19.99 13.01 -12.32
N LYS A 369 20.78 12.01 -11.96
CA LYS A 369 22.12 11.79 -12.54
C LYS A 369 22.02 11.40 -14.02
N GLU A 370 21.01 10.61 -14.39
CA GLU A 370 20.79 10.16 -15.77
C GLU A 370 20.06 11.22 -16.62
N HIS A 371 19.23 12.06 -15.99
CA HIS A 371 18.41 13.07 -16.66
C HIS A 371 18.80 14.47 -16.17
N ALA A 372 19.60 15.17 -16.98
CA ALA A 372 20.15 16.50 -16.63
C ALA A 372 19.10 17.62 -16.62
N GLU A 373 17.92 17.41 -17.20
CA GLU A 373 16.85 18.42 -17.27
C GLU A 373 16.35 18.80 -15.87
N PRO A 374 16.02 20.09 -15.63
CA PRO A 374 15.45 20.51 -14.38
C PRO A 374 14.13 19.75 -14.07
N ALA A 375 14.02 19.24 -12.86
CA ALA A 375 12.80 18.57 -12.38
C ALA A 375 12.60 18.84 -10.88
N GLN A 376 11.35 18.83 -10.45
CA GLN A 376 10.96 18.83 -9.04
C GLN A 376 10.77 17.39 -8.58
N GLY A 377 11.51 16.98 -7.56
CA GLY A 377 11.45 15.64 -6.97
C GLY A 377 10.49 15.57 -5.79
N LEU A 378 9.68 14.54 -5.78
CA LEU A 378 8.84 14.15 -4.66
C LEU A 378 9.13 12.70 -4.29
N VAL A 379 9.57 12.44 -3.06
CA VAL A 379 9.79 11.09 -2.53
C VAL A 379 8.65 10.75 -1.57
N LEU A 380 8.07 9.56 -1.69
CA LEU A 380 7.07 9.09 -0.74
C LEU A 380 7.75 8.42 0.46
N ALA A 381 7.59 8.98 1.66
CA ALA A 381 8.03 8.35 2.90
C ALA A 381 6.93 7.44 3.43
N THR A 382 7.13 6.13 3.30
CA THR A 382 6.08 5.12 3.44
C THR A 382 5.89 4.58 4.84
N ALA A 383 6.90 4.74 5.73
CA ALA A 383 6.83 4.29 7.11
C ALA A 383 7.65 5.21 8.04
N HIS A 384 7.25 5.26 9.31
CA HIS A 384 7.99 6.01 10.33
C HIS A 384 9.27 5.25 10.72
N ALA A 385 10.38 5.95 10.85
CA ALA A 385 11.71 5.41 11.15
C ALA A 385 11.74 4.54 12.44
N ALA A 386 10.95 4.86 13.45
CA ALA A 386 10.87 4.08 14.69
C ALA A 386 10.40 2.62 14.52
N LYS A 387 9.80 2.27 13.39
CA LYS A 387 9.44 0.86 13.09
C LYS A 387 10.65 0.02 12.68
N PHE A 388 11.75 0.68 12.36
CA PHE A 388 13.03 0.11 11.89
C PHE A 388 14.19 0.65 12.72
N ALA A 389 13.96 0.83 14.04
CA ALA A 389 14.88 1.53 14.94
C ALA A 389 16.31 0.97 14.89
N GLU A 390 16.47 -0.34 14.89
CA GLU A 390 17.79 -1.01 14.82
C GLU A 390 18.55 -0.64 13.52
N ILE A 391 17.86 -0.65 12.39
CA ILE A 391 18.45 -0.30 11.08
C ILE A 391 18.82 1.18 11.04
N VAL A 392 17.95 2.05 11.58
CA VAL A 392 18.19 3.50 11.66
C VAL A 392 19.39 3.78 12.55
N GLU A 393 19.45 3.20 13.75
CA GLU A 393 20.56 3.37 14.68
C GLU A 393 21.88 2.87 14.09
N GLN A 394 21.85 1.71 13.39
CA GLN A 394 23.00 1.19 12.65
C GLN A 394 23.51 2.19 11.60
N ALA A 395 22.61 2.86 10.88
CA ALA A 395 22.96 3.74 9.77
C ALA A 395 23.46 5.12 10.25
N ILE A 396 22.78 5.73 11.24
CA ILE A 396 23.03 7.12 11.63
C ILE A 396 23.58 7.29 13.06
N GLY A 397 23.71 6.20 13.83
CA GLY A 397 24.23 6.22 15.22
C GLY A 397 23.26 6.82 16.25
N ILE A 398 22.00 7.03 15.89
CA ILE A 398 20.98 7.63 16.75
C ILE A 398 19.68 6.85 16.62
N ALA A 399 19.11 6.44 17.77
CA ALA A 399 17.79 5.84 17.80
C ALA A 399 16.72 6.86 17.42
N PRO A 400 15.80 6.52 16.48
CA PRO A 400 14.72 7.43 16.11
C PRO A 400 13.74 7.65 17.27
N PRO A 401 13.14 8.85 17.41
CA PRO A 401 12.14 9.11 18.42
C PRO A 401 11.00 8.08 18.36
N LEU A 402 10.68 7.47 19.50
CA LEU A 402 9.61 6.48 19.61
C LEU A 402 8.26 7.18 19.82
N PRO A 403 7.30 7.14 18.87
CA PRO A 403 5.98 7.73 19.05
C PRO A 403 5.20 7.09 20.20
N ASP A 404 4.47 7.88 21.01
CA ASP A 404 3.72 7.41 22.19
C ASP A 404 2.78 6.24 21.88
N ARG A 405 2.10 6.28 20.71
CA ARG A 405 1.20 5.21 20.28
C ARG A 405 1.92 3.89 20.00
N LEU A 406 3.17 3.93 19.50
CA LEU A 406 3.99 2.74 19.32
C LEU A 406 4.53 2.23 20.66
N ALA A 407 4.99 3.13 21.51
CA ALA A 407 5.43 2.82 22.88
C ALA A 407 4.30 2.14 23.69
N ALA A 408 3.06 2.60 23.53
CA ALA A 408 1.90 2.00 24.17
C ALA A 408 1.61 0.56 23.64
N CYS A 409 1.78 0.31 22.35
CA CYS A 409 1.63 -1.03 21.78
C CYS A 409 2.69 -2.01 22.30
N LEU A 410 3.94 -1.57 22.41
CA LEU A 410 5.06 -2.41 22.87
C LEU A 410 4.85 -2.93 24.30
N LYS A 411 4.14 -2.20 25.15
CA LYS A 411 3.84 -2.56 26.55
C LYS A 411 2.70 -3.59 26.69
N ARG A 412 1.90 -3.82 25.65
CA ARG A 412 0.75 -4.71 25.72
C ARG A 412 1.15 -6.19 25.55
N PRO A 413 0.41 -7.14 26.15
CA PRO A 413 0.66 -8.55 25.94
C PRO A 413 0.35 -8.96 24.50
N LYS A 414 1.13 -9.91 23.99
CA LYS A 414 0.90 -10.52 22.68
C LYS A 414 -0.28 -11.50 22.76
N LEU A 415 -1.21 -11.36 21.84
CA LEU A 415 -2.40 -12.19 21.68
C LEU A 415 -2.33 -12.89 20.31
N SER A 416 -1.45 -13.88 20.16
CA SER A 416 -1.36 -14.66 18.93
C SER A 416 -1.67 -16.13 19.17
N VAL A 417 -2.15 -16.79 18.11
CA VAL A 417 -2.40 -18.23 18.07
C VAL A 417 -1.30 -18.87 17.22
N ALA A 418 -0.60 -19.83 17.79
CA ALA A 418 0.39 -20.62 17.03
C ALA A 418 -0.31 -21.43 15.93
N MET A 419 0.26 -21.44 14.72
CA MET A 419 -0.27 -22.15 13.56
C MET A 419 0.85 -22.86 12.83
N SER A 420 0.61 -24.11 12.41
CA SER A 420 1.52 -24.79 11.51
C SER A 420 1.44 -24.22 10.09
N SER A 421 2.36 -24.61 9.21
CA SER A 421 2.27 -24.31 7.79
C SER A 421 1.37 -25.27 6.99
N SER A 422 0.60 -26.15 7.70
CA SER A 422 -0.38 -27.07 7.11
C SER A 422 -1.65 -26.34 6.71
N TYR A 423 -2.13 -26.59 5.49
CA TYR A 423 -3.42 -26.04 5.04
C TYR A 423 -4.59 -26.66 5.81
N GLU A 424 -4.51 -27.94 6.15
CA GLU A 424 -5.59 -28.63 6.88
C GLU A 424 -5.83 -28.02 8.25
N ASP A 425 -4.78 -27.71 9.00
CA ASP A 425 -4.88 -27.04 10.32
C ASP A 425 -5.51 -25.64 10.16
N PHE A 426 -5.08 -24.91 9.15
CA PHE A 426 -5.66 -23.58 8.85
C PHE A 426 -7.13 -23.65 8.42
N LYS A 427 -7.50 -24.64 7.61
CA LYS A 427 -8.86 -24.90 7.20
C LYS A 427 -9.77 -25.23 8.40
N GLN A 428 -9.30 -26.12 9.29
CA GLN A 428 -10.01 -26.47 10.54
C GLN A 428 -10.22 -25.22 11.42
N PHE A 429 -9.19 -24.38 11.56
CA PHE A 429 -9.32 -23.11 12.28
C PHE A 429 -10.38 -22.20 11.69
N LEU A 430 -10.47 -22.08 10.37
CA LEU A 430 -11.48 -21.25 9.70
C LEU A 430 -12.90 -21.82 9.84
N GLN A 431 -13.05 -23.14 9.91
CA GLN A 431 -14.34 -23.83 10.05
C GLN A 431 -14.87 -23.85 11.49
N ALA A 432 -14.00 -23.84 12.50
CA ALA A 432 -14.36 -23.88 13.91
C ALA A 432 -14.94 -22.56 14.45
N ARG A 433 -14.98 -21.53 13.67
CA ARG A 433 -15.36 -20.16 14.03
C ARG A 433 -16.26 -19.56 12.95
#